data_e250541723b874a671f59217e6f642b9
#
_entry.id   e250541723b874a671f59217e6f642b9
#
_cell.length_a   1.000
_cell.length_b   1.000
_cell.length_c   1.000
_cell.angle_alpha   90.00
_cell.angle_beta   90.00
_cell.angle_gamma   90.00
#
_symmetry.space_group_name_H-M   'P 1'
#
loop_
_entity.id
_entity.type
_entity.pdbx_description
1 polymer ?
#
loop_
_entity_poly.entity_id
_entity_poly.type
_entity_poly.pdbx_seq_one_letter_code
_entity_poly.pdbx_strand_id
1 'polypeptide(L)'
;MSGFTAFFIGVIGLNAAMGAAALLSRFLSWGFGIAVGVVCGLVMVVLSFKWKRGVLFFCGIYAMTGVVLTSMSIRDYVTARSGGIAEDISVRQAAEHPSAGAFRFRDAVLRSDVRGQVQTGHADANGFRTWNWYYVAAVVPEDWTSREPVSIWAACGEISSCRKDWAVPFKAGVRLNPETTSIPDYRKAVENAEAVTGVTSSPKALFITWVENPSAAIDKYKSDAILTAKIWNIVWLINVLAVWAFTMIKKRKAERNPRRVVPPAVS
;
A
#
# COMPACT_ATOMS: atom_id res chain seq x y z
N MET A 1 -1.51 37.62 0.42
CA MET A 1 -2.42 36.47 0.27
C MET A 1 -3.16 36.27 1.59
N SER A 2 -4.49 36.12 1.57
CA SER A 2 -5.27 35.87 2.79
C SER A 2 -5.04 34.46 3.34
N GLY A 3 -5.30 34.24 4.64
CA GLY A 3 -5.20 32.90 5.22
C GLY A 3 -6.16 31.89 4.58
N PHE A 4 -7.34 32.38 4.17
CA PHE A 4 -8.35 31.61 3.48
C PHE A 4 -7.87 31.14 2.08
N THR A 5 -7.27 32.05 1.30
CA THR A 5 -6.68 31.69 0.00
C THR A 5 -5.57 30.66 0.14
N ALA A 6 -4.70 30.77 1.16
CA ALA A 6 -3.64 29.79 1.42
C ALA A 6 -4.21 28.42 1.77
N PHE A 7 -5.31 28.38 2.53
CA PHE A 7 -6.01 27.13 2.86
C PHE A 7 -6.54 26.43 1.60
N PHE A 8 -7.26 27.15 0.74
CA PHE A 8 -7.82 26.58 -0.49
C PHE A 8 -6.72 26.08 -1.45
N ILE A 9 -5.65 26.86 -1.63
CA ILE A 9 -4.48 26.42 -2.42
C ILE A 9 -3.89 25.14 -1.84
N GLY A 10 -3.80 25.04 -0.51
CA GLY A 10 -3.31 23.82 0.16
C GLY A 10 -4.20 22.61 -0.10
N VAL A 11 -5.53 22.74 0.04
CA VAL A 11 -6.50 21.65 -0.23
C VAL A 11 -6.43 21.18 -1.68
N ILE A 12 -6.51 22.13 -2.62
CA ILE A 12 -6.48 21.80 -4.05
C ILE A 12 -5.13 21.16 -4.41
N GLY A 13 -4.02 21.75 -3.95
CA GLY A 13 -2.69 21.25 -4.23
C GLY A 13 -2.43 19.84 -3.65
N LEU A 14 -2.89 19.57 -2.43
CA LEU A 14 -2.80 18.23 -1.81
C LEU A 14 -3.55 17.19 -2.65
N ASN A 15 -4.81 17.46 -2.96
CA ASN A 15 -5.63 16.49 -3.70
C ASN A 15 -5.19 16.36 -5.17
N ALA A 16 -4.71 17.44 -5.80
CA ALA A 16 -4.13 17.39 -7.14
C ALA A 16 -2.84 16.54 -7.15
N ALA A 17 -1.96 16.70 -6.15
CA ALA A 17 -0.74 15.91 -6.04
C ALA A 17 -1.06 14.42 -5.83
N MET A 18 -2.01 14.10 -4.95
CA MET A 18 -2.45 12.71 -4.72
C MET A 18 -3.09 12.11 -5.97
N GLY A 19 -3.96 12.85 -6.67
CA GLY A 19 -4.59 12.42 -7.91
C GLY A 19 -3.61 12.23 -9.05
N ALA A 20 -2.68 13.16 -9.23
CA ALA A 20 -1.61 13.05 -10.22
C ALA A 20 -0.70 11.85 -9.94
N ALA A 21 -0.29 11.64 -8.69
CA ALA A 21 0.52 10.49 -8.30
C ALA A 21 -0.20 9.17 -8.57
N ALA A 22 -1.50 9.08 -8.25
CA ALA A 22 -2.32 7.90 -8.53
C ALA A 22 -2.42 7.60 -10.03
N LEU A 23 -2.65 8.63 -10.86
CA LEU A 23 -2.70 8.50 -12.32
C LEU A 23 -1.34 8.09 -12.89
N LEU A 24 -0.26 8.73 -12.47
CA LEU A 24 1.08 8.44 -12.97
C LEU A 24 1.58 7.06 -12.54
N SER A 25 1.21 6.61 -11.33
CA SER A 25 1.49 5.25 -10.87
C SER A 25 0.83 4.19 -11.76
N ARG A 26 -0.28 4.52 -12.41
CA ARG A 26 -0.96 3.64 -13.36
C ARG A 26 -0.24 3.51 -14.70
N PHE A 27 0.37 4.60 -15.21
CA PHE A 27 0.90 4.66 -16.57
C PHE A 27 2.41 4.48 -16.67
N LEU A 28 3.17 4.85 -15.62
CA LEU A 28 4.62 4.84 -15.64
C LEU A 28 5.19 3.84 -14.62
N SER A 29 5.22 4.21 -13.38
CA SER A 29 5.58 3.34 -12.26
C SER A 29 5.16 4.00 -10.95
N TRP A 30 5.02 3.20 -9.90
CA TRP A 30 4.67 3.71 -8.58
C TRP A 30 5.75 4.68 -8.04
N GLY A 31 7.03 4.41 -8.31
CA GLY A 31 8.15 5.27 -7.91
C GLY A 31 8.08 6.65 -8.55
N PHE A 32 7.64 6.75 -9.81
CA PHE A 32 7.45 8.03 -10.49
C PHE A 32 6.30 8.84 -9.87
N GLY A 33 5.20 8.18 -9.51
CA GLY A 33 4.10 8.82 -8.78
C GLY A 33 4.56 9.41 -7.44
N ILE A 34 5.37 8.67 -6.68
CA ILE A 34 5.97 9.16 -5.43
C ILE A 34 6.89 10.36 -5.71
N ALA A 35 7.78 10.28 -6.69
CA ALA A 35 8.70 11.37 -7.02
C ALA A 35 7.97 12.67 -7.33
N VAL A 36 6.90 12.61 -8.15
CA VAL A 36 6.06 13.78 -8.46
C VAL A 36 5.40 14.35 -7.20
N GLY A 37 4.85 13.49 -6.35
CA GLY A 37 4.22 13.94 -5.12
C GLY A 37 5.20 14.60 -4.14
N VAL A 38 6.40 14.06 -4.02
CA VAL A 38 7.48 14.66 -3.22
C VAL A 38 7.87 16.02 -3.77
N VAL A 39 8.05 16.16 -5.09
CA VAL A 39 8.36 17.44 -5.73
C VAL A 39 7.24 18.46 -5.48
N CYS A 40 5.98 18.09 -5.67
CA CYS A 40 4.84 18.97 -5.37
C CYS A 40 4.83 19.42 -3.91
N GLY A 41 5.08 18.51 -2.98
CA GLY A 41 5.15 18.80 -1.56
C GLY A 41 6.30 19.76 -1.22
N LEU A 42 7.49 19.56 -1.79
CA LEU A 42 8.64 20.46 -1.62
C LEU A 42 8.35 21.85 -2.16
N VAL A 43 7.71 21.97 -3.32
CA VAL A 43 7.28 23.26 -3.86
C VAL A 43 6.37 23.99 -2.88
N MET A 44 5.40 23.29 -2.26
CA MET A 44 4.53 23.89 -1.24
C MET A 44 5.31 24.36 -0.01
N VAL A 45 6.28 23.55 0.44
CA VAL A 45 7.17 23.92 1.57
C VAL A 45 7.95 25.20 1.24
N VAL A 46 8.58 25.28 0.07
CA VAL A 46 9.31 26.48 -0.38
C VAL A 46 8.38 27.71 -0.46
N LEU A 47 7.19 27.55 -1.04
CA LEU A 47 6.20 28.62 -1.10
C LEU A 47 5.74 29.08 0.29
N SER A 48 5.73 28.18 1.28
CA SER A 48 5.38 28.52 2.66
C SER A 48 6.36 29.51 3.29
N PHE A 49 7.65 29.34 3.03
CA PHE A 49 8.68 30.27 3.48
C PHE A 49 8.58 31.62 2.76
N LYS A 50 8.42 31.61 1.43
CA LYS A 50 8.27 32.81 0.61
C LYS A 50 7.06 33.66 1.05
N TRP A 51 5.95 33.02 1.33
CA TRP A 51 4.71 33.69 1.70
C TRP A 51 4.49 33.81 3.21
N LYS A 52 5.43 33.33 4.02
CA LYS A 52 5.36 33.29 5.50
C LYS A 52 4.04 32.69 6.01
N ARG A 53 3.61 31.57 5.41
CA ARG A 53 2.34 30.90 5.72
C ARG A 53 2.58 29.47 6.17
N GLY A 54 2.58 29.24 7.49
CA GLY A 54 2.79 27.93 8.09
C GLY A 54 1.78 26.85 7.60
N VAL A 55 0.57 27.23 7.20
CA VAL A 55 -0.41 26.29 6.63
C VAL A 55 0.14 25.58 5.40
N LEU A 56 0.82 26.30 4.49
CA LEU A 56 1.40 25.71 3.28
C LEU A 56 2.55 24.74 3.60
N PHE A 57 3.30 24.99 4.68
CA PHE A 57 4.33 24.08 5.15
C PHE A 57 3.74 22.74 5.54
N PHE A 58 2.69 22.76 6.36
CA PHE A 58 1.98 21.53 6.72
C PHE A 58 1.35 20.85 5.50
N CYS A 59 0.71 21.61 4.59
CA CYS A 59 0.19 21.04 3.34
C CYS A 59 1.27 20.32 2.54
N GLY A 60 2.48 20.87 2.46
CA GLY A 60 3.60 20.25 1.76
C GLY A 60 4.03 18.92 2.38
N ILE A 61 4.20 18.87 3.70
CA ILE A 61 4.53 17.63 4.41
C ILE A 61 3.44 16.58 4.23
N TYR A 62 2.17 16.96 4.40
CA TYR A 62 1.04 16.06 4.22
C TYR A 62 0.88 15.58 2.78
N ALA A 63 1.21 16.43 1.79
CA ALA A 63 1.21 16.03 0.39
C ALA A 63 2.26 14.94 0.13
N MET A 64 3.49 15.12 0.63
CA MET A 64 4.56 14.12 0.47
C MET A 64 4.17 12.77 1.08
N THR A 65 3.76 12.76 2.35
CA THR A 65 3.40 11.51 3.05
C THR A 65 2.11 10.90 2.53
N GLY A 66 1.09 11.70 2.22
CA GLY A 66 -0.19 11.25 1.67
C GLY A 66 -0.05 10.62 0.29
N VAL A 67 0.83 11.17 -0.56
CA VAL A 67 1.14 10.57 -1.86
C VAL A 67 1.79 9.21 -1.70
N VAL A 68 2.77 9.06 -0.81
CA VAL A 68 3.43 7.77 -0.57
C VAL A 68 2.41 6.71 -0.14
N LEU A 69 1.59 7.01 0.88
CA LEU A 69 0.60 6.07 1.40
C LEU A 69 -0.47 5.71 0.36
N THR A 70 -0.97 6.71 -0.38
CA THR A 70 -1.99 6.47 -1.42
C THR A 70 -1.40 5.68 -2.58
N SER A 71 -0.15 5.96 -3.00
CA SER A 71 0.51 5.23 -4.08
C SER A 71 0.76 3.76 -3.69
N MET A 72 1.12 3.48 -2.45
CA MET A 72 1.26 2.11 -1.94
C MET A 72 -0.08 1.37 -1.97
N SER A 73 -1.16 1.98 -1.52
CA SER A 73 -2.49 1.36 -1.50
C SER A 73 -3.08 1.16 -2.91
N ILE A 74 -2.82 2.08 -3.85
CA ILE A 74 -3.36 1.98 -5.20
C ILE A 74 -2.56 1.03 -6.10
N ARG A 75 -1.31 0.78 -5.77
CA ARG A 75 -0.41 -0.09 -6.54
C ARG A 75 -0.98 -1.48 -6.74
N ASP A 76 -1.46 -2.10 -5.67
CA ASP A 76 -1.99 -3.47 -5.71
C ASP A 76 -3.28 -3.52 -6.54
N TYR A 77 -4.15 -2.51 -6.41
CA TYR A 77 -5.31 -2.36 -7.28
C TYR A 77 -4.93 -2.21 -8.75
N VAL A 78 -3.98 -1.32 -9.06
CA VAL A 78 -3.54 -1.07 -10.44
C VAL A 78 -2.92 -2.32 -11.05
N THR A 79 -2.04 -3.01 -10.32
CA THR A 79 -1.39 -4.25 -10.78
C THR A 79 -2.44 -5.34 -11.06
N ALA A 80 -3.36 -5.57 -10.13
CA ALA A 80 -4.40 -6.58 -10.30
C ALA A 80 -5.37 -6.22 -11.44
N ARG A 81 -5.74 -4.93 -11.58
CA ARG A 81 -6.71 -4.47 -12.58
C ARG A 81 -6.13 -4.40 -13.99
N SER A 82 -4.90 -3.92 -14.14
CA SER A 82 -4.29 -3.73 -15.47
C SER A 82 -3.99 -5.05 -16.18
N GLY A 83 -3.68 -6.09 -15.42
CA GLY A 83 -3.40 -7.41 -15.97
C GLY A 83 -4.65 -8.19 -16.39
N GLY A 84 -5.85 -7.73 -15.99
CA GLY A 84 -7.08 -8.45 -16.23
C GLY A 84 -7.18 -9.78 -15.47
N ILE A 85 -8.23 -10.54 -15.75
CA ILE A 85 -8.47 -11.87 -15.18
C ILE A 85 -8.27 -12.91 -16.30
N ALA A 86 -7.36 -13.84 -16.12
CA ALA A 86 -7.25 -15.01 -16.99
C ALA A 86 -8.32 -16.02 -16.57
N GLU A 87 -9.28 -16.24 -17.45
CA GLU A 87 -10.45 -17.08 -17.19
C GLU A 87 -10.24 -18.51 -17.71
N ASP A 88 -10.73 -19.49 -16.95
CA ASP A 88 -10.79 -20.92 -17.32
C ASP A 88 -9.44 -21.52 -17.74
N ILE A 89 -8.36 -21.13 -17.08
CA ILE A 89 -7.02 -21.65 -17.37
C ILE A 89 -6.67 -22.82 -16.45
N SER A 90 -5.80 -23.72 -16.92
CA SER A 90 -5.15 -24.67 -16.03
C SER A 90 -4.09 -24.02 -15.14
N VAL A 91 -3.88 -24.54 -13.92
CA VAL A 91 -2.79 -24.10 -13.04
C VAL A 91 -1.44 -24.16 -13.77
N ARG A 92 -1.22 -25.16 -14.62
CA ARG A 92 0.03 -25.33 -15.39
C ARG A 92 0.26 -24.18 -16.39
N GLN A 93 -0.83 -23.58 -16.90
CA GLN A 93 -0.79 -22.49 -17.89
C GLN A 93 -0.61 -21.11 -17.27
N ALA A 94 -0.73 -20.96 -15.97
CA ALA A 94 -0.65 -19.64 -15.31
C ALA A 94 0.66 -18.89 -15.61
N ALA A 95 1.78 -19.61 -15.75
CA ALA A 95 3.07 -19.03 -16.11
C ALA A 95 3.13 -18.45 -17.52
N GLU A 96 2.19 -18.87 -18.42
CA GLU A 96 2.05 -18.37 -19.79
C GLU A 96 1.28 -17.04 -19.84
N HIS A 97 0.67 -16.65 -18.72
CA HIS A 97 -0.06 -15.39 -18.54
C HIS A 97 0.67 -14.43 -17.58
N PRO A 98 1.93 -14.01 -17.89
CA PRO A 98 2.74 -13.25 -16.96
C PRO A 98 2.20 -11.85 -16.65
N SER A 99 1.31 -11.32 -17.48
CA SER A 99 0.65 -10.04 -17.28
C SER A 99 -0.66 -10.14 -16.51
N ALA A 100 -1.24 -11.34 -16.34
CA ALA A 100 -2.52 -11.48 -15.65
C ALA A 100 -2.42 -11.04 -14.20
N GLY A 101 -3.37 -10.19 -13.79
CA GLY A 101 -3.49 -9.71 -12.41
C GLY A 101 -4.29 -10.63 -11.52
N ALA A 102 -5.10 -11.51 -12.11
CA ALA A 102 -5.86 -12.51 -11.39
C ALA A 102 -6.16 -13.72 -12.29
N PHE A 103 -6.56 -14.81 -11.66
CA PHE A 103 -6.79 -16.10 -12.32
C PHE A 103 -8.10 -16.73 -11.85
N ARG A 104 -8.83 -17.34 -12.78
CA ARG A 104 -9.84 -18.35 -12.49
C ARG A 104 -9.38 -19.66 -13.12
N PHE A 105 -9.20 -20.64 -12.28
CA PHE A 105 -8.70 -21.96 -12.69
C PHE A 105 -9.85 -22.93 -12.88
N ARG A 106 -9.72 -23.81 -13.86
CA ARG A 106 -10.67 -24.91 -14.04
C ARG A 106 -10.34 -26.13 -13.15
N ASP A 107 -9.04 -26.33 -12.84
CA ASP A 107 -8.49 -27.55 -12.23
C ASP A 107 -7.70 -27.31 -10.93
N ALA A 108 -7.81 -26.12 -10.33
CA ALA A 108 -7.01 -25.79 -9.16
C ALA A 108 -7.52 -26.48 -7.89
N VAL A 109 -6.57 -27.05 -7.16
CA VAL A 109 -6.73 -27.56 -5.79
C VAL A 109 -5.66 -26.95 -4.91
N LEU A 110 -6.05 -26.42 -3.76
CA LEU A 110 -5.10 -25.95 -2.75
C LEU A 110 -4.71 -27.12 -1.83
N ARG A 111 -3.42 -27.42 -1.81
CA ARG A 111 -2.83 -28.50 -1.00
C ARG A 111 -2.32 -27.93 0.31
N SER A 112 -3.18 -27.95 1.32
CA SER A 112 -2.81 -27.51 2.68
C SER A 112 -1.80 -28.42 3.39
N ASP A 113 -1.60 -29.64 2.89
CA ASP A 113 -0.56 -30.57 3.31
C ASP A 113 0.82 -30.20 2.74
N VAL A 114 0.87 -29.48 1.60
CA VAL A 114 2.10 -28.92 1.00
C VAL A 114 2.16 -27.44 1.35
N ARG A 115 2.59 -27.12 2.56
CA ARG A 115 2.64 -25.76 3.09
C ARG A 115 3.98 -25.43 3.74
N GLY A 116 4.32 -24.15 3.73
CA GLY A 116 5.45 -23.61 4.46
C GLY A 116 5.11 -22.36 5.24
N GLN A 117 5.93 -22.05 6.20
CA GLN A 117 5.79 -20.83 7.00
C GLN A 117 7.17 -20.30 7.38
N VAL A 118 7.26 -18.99 7.54
CA VAL A 118 8.44 -18.32 8.08
C VAL A 118 8.02 -17.17 8.98
N GLN A 119 8.77 -16.96 10.05
CA GLN A 119 8.64 -15.79 10.89
C GLN A 119 9.83 -14.87 10.64
N THR A 120 9.58 -13.62 10.29
CA THR A 120 10.62 -12.61 10.10
C THR A 120 10.43 -11.49 11.08
N GLY A 121 11.54 -11.05 11.71
CA GLY A 121 11.54 -9.91 12.61
C GLY A 121 12.11 -8.69 11.91
N HIS A 122 11.36 -7.60 11.90
CA HIS A 122 11.87 -6.29 11.46
C HIS A 122 12.11 -5.42 12.70
N ALA A 123 13.35 -4.97 12.88
CA ALA A 123 13.65 -3.98 13.90
C ALA A 123 13.39 -2.58 13.34
N ASP A 124 12.64 -1.75 14.06
CA ASP A 124 12.51 -0.33 13.75
C ASP A 124 13.77 0.46 14.19
N ALA A 125 13.81 1.75 13.87
CA ALA A 125 14.90 2.64 14.22
C ALA A 125 15.15 2.77 15.74
N ASN A 126 14.16 2.37 16.56
CA ASN A 126 14.23 2.38 18.04
C ASN A 126 14.60 1.01 18.62
N GLY A 127 14.88 0.02 17.77
CA GLY A 127 15.21 -1.34 18.18
C GLY A 127 13.98 -2.20 18.54
N PHE A 128 12.78 -1.72 18.37
CA PHE A 128 11.55 -2.51 18.57
C PHE A 128 11.42 -3.54 17.47
N ARG A 129 11.32 -4.81 17.84
CA ARG A 129 11.14 -5.91 16.86
C ARG A 129 9.68 -6.23 16.69
N THR A 130 9.19 -6.06 15.45
CA THR A 130 7.88 -6.56 15.03
C THR A 130 8.08 -7.89 14.33
N TRP A 131 7.34 -8.91 14.76
CA TRP A 131 7.39 -10.25 14.18
C TRP A 131 6.22 -10.45 13.25
N ASN A 132 6.49 -10.75 11.97
CA ASN A 132 5.47 -11.06 10.98
C ASN A 132 5.61 -12.52 10.55
N TRP A 133 4.47 -13.17 10.40
CA TRP A 133 4.39 -14.52 9.88
C TRP A 133 3.96 -14.49 8.42
N TYR A 134 4.58 -15.34 7.63
CA TYR A 134 4.28 -15.54 6.23
C TYR A 134 4.02 -17.02 5.99
N TYR A 135 2.90 -17.31 5.36
CA TYR A 135 2.43 -18.67 5.09
C TYR A 135 2.26 -18.85 3.59
N VAL A 136 2.58 -20.05 3.10
CA VAL A 136 2.33 -20.46 1.73
C VAL A 136 1.72 -21.84 1.70
N ALA A 137 0.87 -22.12 0.69
CA ALA A 137 0.38 -23.44 0.37
C ALA A 137 0.38 -23.64 -1.14
N ALA A 138 0.67 -24.86 -1.59
CA ALA A 138 0.73 -25.15 -3.01
C ALA A 138 -0.67 -25.11 -3.65
N VAL A 139 -0.77 -24.46 -4.80
CA VAL A 139 -1.94 -24.53 -5.69
C VAL A 139 -1.55 -25.34 -6.91
N VAL A 140 -2.21 -26.46 -7.09
CA VAL A 140 -1.84 -27.46 -8.10
C VAL A 140 -3.08 -27.97 -8.85
N PRO A 141 -2.94 -28.53 -10.04
CA PRO A 141 -4.07 -29.16 -10.72
C PRO A 141 -4.53 -30.43 -9.98
N GLU A 142 -5.77 -30.86 -10.23
CA GLU A 142 -6.39 -32.01 -9.54
C GLU A 142 -5.60 -33.32 -9.74
N ASP A 143 -4.94 -33.48 -10.90
CA ASP A 143 -4.11 -34.65 -11.27
C ASP A 143 -2.62 -34.51 -10.92
N TRP A 144 -2.25 -33.48 -10.13
CA TRP A 144 -0.86 -33.20 -9.78
C TRP A 144 -0.22 -34.31 -8.96
N THR A 145 1.03 -34.59 -9.21
CA THR A 145 1.88 -35.49 -8.43
C THR A 145 3.06 -34.73 -7.82
N SER A 146 3.60 -35.21 -6.70
CA SER A 146 4.73 -34.56 -6.01
C SER A 146 6.04 -34.53 -6.82
N ARG A 147 6.09 -35.17 -7.98
CA ARG A 147 7.20 -35.09 -8.93
C ARG A 147 7.16 -33.88 -9.84
N GLU A 148 5.99 -33.27 -9.98
CA GLU A 148 5.81 -32.09 -10.79
C GLU A 148 6.11 -30.84 -9.96
N PRO A 149 6.82 -29.82 -10.53
CA PRO A 149 7.13 -28.62 -9.81
C PRO A 149 5.86 -27.78 -9.56
N VAL A 150 5.77 -27.19 -8.39
CA VAL A 150 4.67 -26.29 -8.02
C VAL A 150 4.85 -24.96 -8.76
N SER A 151 3.85 -24.57 -9.56
CA SER A 151 3.88 -23.36 -10.36
C SER A 151 3.22 -22.16 -9.68
N ILE A 152 2.34 -22.42 -8.70
CA ILE A 152 1.59 -21.36 -7.98
C ILE A 152 1.59 -21.66 -6.49
N TRP A 153 1.84 -20.62 -5.70
CA TRP A 153 1.74 -20.65 -4.26
C TRP A 153 0.67 -19.65 -3.79
N ALA A 154 -0.30 -20.15 -3.03
CA ALA A 154 -1.21 -19.29 -2.27
C ALA A 154 -0.44 -18.72 -1.08
N ALA A 155 -0.38 -17.42 -0.96
CA ALA A 155 0.37 -16.68 0.04
C ALA A 155 -0.56 -15.88 0.95
N CYS A 156 -0.22 -15.78 2.24
CA CYS A 156 -1.03 -15.15 3.25
C CYS A 156 -0.16 -14.69 4.43
N GLY A 157 -0.47 -13.51 4.99
CA GLY A 157 0.29 -12.91 6.08
C GLY A 157 -0.28 -13.15 7.48
N GLU A 158 -1.46 -13.78 7.61
CA GLU A 158 -2.10 -14.01 8.91
C GLU A 158 -2.74 -15.40 8.95
N ILE A 159 -2.35 -16.21 9.95
CA ILE A 159 -2.76 -17.62 10.04
C ILE A 159 -4.27 -17.81 10.17
N SER A 160 -4.96 -16.90 10.84
CA SER A 160 -6.42 -16.94 11.03
C SER A 160 -7.15 -16.80 9.70
N SER A 161 -6.74 -15.83 8.86
CA SER A 161 -7.24 -15.63 7.51
C SER A 161 -6.86 -16.79 6.61
N CYS A 162 -5.59 -17.24 6.64
CA CYS A 162 -5.13 -18.36 5.85
C CYS A 162 -5.98 -19.63 6.07
N ARG A 163 -6.20 -20.02 7.33
CA ARG A 163 -6.99 -21.22 7.64
C ARG A 163 -8.42 -21.15 7.14
N LYS A 164 -9.03 -19.97 7.23
CA LYS A 164 -10.39 -19.75 6.76
C LYS A 164 -10.49 -19.85 5.25
N ASP A 165 -9.61 -19.14 4.54
CA ASP A 165 -9.67 -19.05 3.08
C ASP A 165 -9.20 -20.36 2.42
N TRP A 166 -8.22 -21.05 3.03
CA TRP A 166 -7.69 -22.31 2.51
C TRP A 166 -8.57 -23.54 2.81
N ALA A 167 -9.51 -23.42 3.75
CA ALA A 167 -10.49 -24.48 4.00
C ALA A 167 -11.59 -24.55 2.94
N VAL A 168 -11.72 -23.49 2.10
CA VAL A 168 -12.76 -23.42 1.09
C VAL A 168 -12.18 -23.79 -0.28
N PRO A 169 -12.84 -24.67 -1.06
CA PRO A 169 -12.37 -25.11 -2.36
C PRO A 169 -12.60 -24.06 -3.44
N PHE A 170 -12.00 -22.87 -3.26
CA PHE A 170 -11.99 -21.85 -4.30
C PHE A 170 -11.18 -22.33 -5.51
N LYS A 171 -11.46 -21.77 -6.69
CA LYS A 171 -10.68 -22.01 -7.90
C LYS A 171 -10.15 -20.70 -8.48
N ALA A 172 -9.81 -19.74 -7.62
CA ALA A 172 -9.36 -18.44 -8.09
C ALA A 172 -8.34 -17.79 -7.18
N GLY A 173 -7.56 -16.87 -7.76
CA GLY A 173 -6.58 -16.09 -7.00
C GLY A 173 -6.25 -14.76 -7.64
N VAL A 174 -5.88 -13.79 -6.80
CA VAL A 174 -5.33 -12.51 -7.25
C VAL A 174 -3.82 -12.57 -7.09
N ARG A 175 -3.10 -12.23 -8.14
CA ARG A 175 -1.65 -12.22 -8.16
C ARG A 175 -1.11 -11.20 -7.18
N LEU A 176 -0.15 -11.62 -6.35
CA LEU A 176 0.62 -10.69 -5.54
C LEU A 176 1.57 -9.90 -6.45
N ASN A 177 1.66 -8.61 -6.18
CA ASN A 177 2.60 -7.76 -6.90
C ASN A 177 4.04 -8.24 -6.62
N PRO A 178 4.83 -8.56 -7.66
CA PRO A 178 6.21 -9.06 -7.49
C PRO A 178 7.15 -8.05 -6.82
N GLU A 179 6.80 -6.76 -6.82
CA GLU A 179 7.57 -5.71 -6.16
C GLU A 179 7.20 -5.51 -4.68
N THR A 180 6.28 -6.32 -4.15
CA THR A 180 5.89 -6.24 -2.73
C THR A 180 7.05 -6.69 -1.85
N THR A 181 7.33 -5.95 -0.78
CA THR A 181 8.42 -6.22 0.16
C THR A 181 8.33 -7.57 0.86
N SER A 182 7.15 -8.19 0.90
CA SER A 182 6.92 -9.52 1.47
C SER A 182 7.27 -10.69 0.56
N ILE A 183 7.51 -10.48 -0.74
CA ILE A 183 7.85 -11.58 -1.67
C ILE A 183 9.09 -12.37 -1.26
N PRO A 184 10.19 -11.75 -0.80
CA PRO A 184 11.35 -12.49 -0.30
C PRO A 184 11.02 -13.40 0.88
N ASP A 185 10.11 -12.98 1.77
CA ASP A 185 9.72 -13.78 2.94
C ASP A 185 8.79 -14.94 2.54
N TYR A 186 7.89 -14.73 1.57
CA TYR A 186 7.12 -15.83 0.99
C TYR A 186 8.02 -16.86 0.29
N ARG A 187 9.10 -16.44 -0.37
CA ARG A 187 10.09 -17.38 -0.94
C ARG A 187 10.75 -18.24 0.13
N LYS A 188 11.16 -17.66 1.25
CA LYS A 188 11.68 -18.43 2.39
C LYS A 188 10.65 -19.42 2.94
N ALA A 189 9.37 -19.01 2.98
CA ALA A 189 8.31 -19.93 3.38
C ALA A 189 8.15 -21.08 2.37
N VAL A 190 8.34 -20.84 1.06
CA VAL A 190 8.38 -21.89 0.04
C VAL A 190 9.59 -22.82 0.24
N GLU A 191 10.79 -22.30 0.47
CA GLU A 191 11.98 -23.09 0.77
C GLU A 191 11.75 -24.02 1.96
N ASN A 192 11.06 -23.55 3.00
CA ASN A 192 10.67 -24.38 4.14
C ASN A 192 9.64 -25.46 3.75
N ALA A 193 8.68 -25.15 2.87
CA ALA A 193 7.74 -26.14 2.35
C ALA A 193 8.47 -27.23 1.57
N GLU A 194 9.38 -26.87 0.67
CA GLU A 194 10.19 -27.78 -0.13
C GLU A 194 11.05 -28.70 0.74
N ALA A 195 11.70 -28.13 1.76
CA ALA A 195 12.54 -28.90 2.69
C ALA A 195 11.75 -29.93 3.50
N VAL A 196 10.51 -29.63 3.87
CA VAL A 196 9.66 -30.51 4.67
C VAL A 196 8.95 -31.58 3.84
N THR A 197 8.48 -31.21 2.64
CA THR A 197 7.59 -32.04 1.83
C THR A 197 8.31 -32.73 0.67
N GLY A 198 9.53 -32.31 0.33
CA GLY A 198 10.30 -32.84 -0.79
C GLY A 198 9.79 -32.41 -2.16
N VAL A 199 8.81 -31.51 -2.24
CA VAL A 199 8.35 -30.93 -3.52
C VAL A 199 9.34 -29.90 -4.02
N THR A 200 9.25 -29.56 -5.31
CA THR A 200 10.05 -28.50 -5.92
C THR A 200 9.16 -27.44 -6.50
N SER A 201 9.64 -26.19 -6.53
CA SER A 201 8.95 -25.08 -7.16
C SER A 201 9.47 -24.83 -8.58
N SER A 202 8.57 -24.38 -9.45
CA SER A 202 8.96 -23.83 -10.74
C SER A 202 9.81 -22.56 -10.51
N PRO A 203 10.88 -22.32 -11.29
CA PRO A 203 11.66 -21.08 -11.21
C PRO A 203 10.83 -19.81 -11.46
N LYS A 204 9.68 -19.96 -12.14
CA LYS A 204 8.73 -18.89 -12.43
C LYS A 204 7.46 -19.00 -11.58
N ALA A 205 7.54 -19.66 -10.42
CA ALA A 205 6.37 -19.81 -9.56
C ALA A 205 5.77 -18.44 -9.18
N LEU A 206 4.45 -18.37 -9.26
CA LEU A 206 3.68 -17.18 -8.95
C LEU A 206 3.17 -17.24 -7.51
N PHE A 207 3.04 -16.08 -6.89
CA PHE A 207 2.35 -15.93 -5.62
C PHE A 207 0.97 -15.31 -5.85
N ILE A 208 -0.06 -15.89 -5.26
CA ILE A 208 -1.44 -15.41 -5.35
C ILE A 208 -2.05 -15.32 -3.95
N THR A 209 -2.97 -14.38 -3.77
CA THR A 209 -3.95 -14.45 -2.67
C THR A 209 -5.10 -15.34 -3.12
N TRP A 210 -5.38 -16.42 -2.37
CA TRP A 210 -6.45 -17.36 -2.66
C TRP A 210 -7.79 -16.73 -2.33
N VAL A 211 -8.72 -16.64 -3.28
CA VAL A 211 -9.99 -15.91 -3.14
C VAL A 211 -11.12 -16.63 -3.88
N GLU A 212 -12.34 -16.43 -3.41
CA GLU A 212 -13.54 -16.94 -4.08
C GLU A 212 -13.81 -16.18 -5.39
N ASN A 213 -13.76 -14.86 -5.34
CA ASN A 213 -14.07 -13.99 -6.47
C ASN A 213 -12.97 -12.95 -6.69
N PRO A 214 -12.17 -13.10 -7.76
CA PRO A 214 -11.10 -12.16 -8.06
C PRO A 214 -11.59 -10.73 -8.29
N SER A 215 -12.74 -10.55 -8.93
CA SER A 215 -13.29 -9.21 -9.18
C SER A 215 -13.64 -8.50 -7.87
N ALA A 216 -14.27 -9.19 -6.93
CA ALA A 216 -14.60 -8.64 -5.62
C ALA A 216 -13.32 -8.31 -4.80
N ALA A 217 -12.29 -9.14 -4.89
CA ALA A 217 -11.01 -8.88 -4.25
C ALA A 217 -10.31 -7.65 -4.84
N ILE A 218 -10.33 -7.48 -6.16
CA ILE A 218 -9.79 -6.30 -6.84
C ILE A 218 -10.58 -5.03 -6.46
N ASP A 219 -11.91 -5.12 -6.39
CA ASP A 219 -12.75 -4.00 -5.95
C ASP A 219 -12.51 -3.63 -4.49
N LYS A 220 -12.16 -4.60 -3.63
CA LYS A 220 -11.72 -4.34 -2.27
C LYS A 220 -10.43 -3.51 -2.24
N TYR A 221 -9.40 -3.85 -3.04
CA TYR A 221 -8.18 -3.03 -3.12
C TYR A 221 -8.48 -1.57 -3.52
N LYS A 222 -9.43 -1.37 -4.47
CA LYS A 222 -9.92 -0.04 -4.82
C LYS A 222 -10.55 0.68 -3.63
N SER A 223 -11.41 -0.01 -2.90
CA SER A 223 -12.10 0.55 -1.74
C SER A 223 -11.12 0.92 -0.63
N ASP A 224 -10.13 0.08 -0.38
CA ASP A 224 -9.08 0.31 0.63
C ASP A 224 -8.20 1.52 0.23
N ALA A 225 -7.84 1.67 -1.04
CA ALA A 225 -7.12 2.83 -1.54
C ALA A 225 -7.91 4.14 -1.38
N ILE A 226 -9.22 4.12 -1.70
CA ILE A 226 -10.11 5.28 -1.51
C ILE A 226 -10.26 5.61 -0.01
N LEU A 227 -10.40 4.59 0.84
CA LEU A 227 -10.50 4.77 2.29
C LEU A 227 -9.22 5.40 2.86
N THR A 228 -8.05 4.91 2.44
CA THR A 228 -6.76 5.48 2.82
C THR A 228 -6.67 6.97 2.44
N ALA A 229 -7.06 7.31 1.23
CA ALA A 229 -7.08 8.71 0.77
C ALA A 229 -8.05 9.58 1.59
N LYS A 230 -9.24 9.06 1.93
CA LYS A 230 -10.23 9.77 2.76
C LYS A 230 -9.71 9.99 4.18
N ILE A 231 -9.19 8.96 4.82
CA ILE A 231 -8.62 9.06 6.18
C ILE A 231 -7.51 10.10 6.19
N TRP A 232 -6.61 10.09 5.20
CA TRP A 232 -5.51 11.03 5.12
C TRP A 232 -5.99 12.48 4.99
N ASN A 233 -7.01 12.73 4.17
CA ASN A 233 -7.63 14.05 4.05
C ASN A 233 -8.27 14.53 5.37
N ILE A 234 -8.91 13.62 6.12
CA ILE A 234 -9.52 13.94 7.42
C ILE A 234 -8.42 14.29 8.43
N VAL A 235 -7.36 13.48 8.53
CA VAL A 235 -6.23 13.74 9.43
C VAL A 235 -5.58 15.09 9.11
N TRP A 236 -5.36 15.37 7.82
CA TRP A 236 -4.86 16.66 7.37
C TRP A 236 -5.77 17.82 7.80
N LEU A 237 -7.08 17.72 7.57
CA LEU A 237 -8.06 18.76 7.93
C LEU A 237 -8.05 19.03 9.44
N ILE A 238 -8.04 18.00 10.28
CA ILE A 238 -7.99 18.13 11.74
C ILE A 238 -6.72 18.90 12.15
N ASN A 239 -5.57 18.56 11.59
CA ASN A 239 -4.31 19.24 11.91
C ASN A 239 -4.31 20.71 11.47
N VAL A 240 -4.83 21.02 10.29
CA VAL A 240 -4.96 22.42 9.82
C VAL A 240 -5.88 23.23 10.72
N LEU A 241 -7.03 22.66 11.12
CA LEU A 241 -7.96 23.33 12.04
C LEU A 241 -7.32 23.54 13.43
N ALA A 242 -6.56 22.58 13.93
CA ALA A 242 -5.85 22.71 15.20
C ALA A 242 -4.81 23.84 15.15
N VAL A 243 -3.98 23.91 14.08
CA VAL A 243 -3.01 24.97 13.88
C VAL A 243 -3.71 26.35 13.75
N TRP A 244 -4.81 26.42 13.02
CA TRP A 244 -5.60 27.63 12.89
C TRP A 244 -6.17 28.09 14.26
N ALA A 245 -6.78 27.19 15.02
CA ALA A 245 -7.31 27.49 16.35
C ALA A 245 -6.21 27.99 17.29
N PHE A 246 -5.05 27.32 17.29
CA PHE A 246 -3.90 27.73 18.09
C PHE A 246 -3.38 29.12 17.74
N THR A 247 -3.32 29.44 16.45
CA THR A 247 -2.88 30.78 16.00
C THR A 247 -3.88 31.88 16.39
N MET A 248 -5.17 31.58 16.33
CA MET A 248 -6.24 32.51 16.78
C MET A 248 -6.18 32.75 18.29
N ILE A 249 -5.97 31.70 19.10
CA ILE A 249 -5.82 31.82 20.55
C ILE A 249 -4.59 32.67 20.89
N LYS A 250 -3.46 32.44 20.22
CA LYS A 250 -2.23 33.20 20.42
C LYS A 250 -2.43 34.69 20.08
N LYS A 251 -3.12 34.98 18.98
CA LYS A 251 -3.44 36.35 18.58
C LYS A 251 -4.29 37.05 19.63
N ARG A 252 -5.39 36.42 20.10
CA ARG A 252 -6.26 36.96 21.14
C ARG A 252 -5.53 37.21 22.47
N LYS A 253 -4.61 36.33 22.85
CA LYS A 253 -3.78 36.53 24.06
C LYS A 253 -2.84 37.72 23.92
N ALA A 254 -2.24 37.93 22.74
CA ALA A 254 -1.37 39.07 22.46
C ALA A 254 -2.14 40.39 22.51
N GLU A 255 -3.37 40.44 21.96
CA GLU A 255 -4.25 41.61 22.00
C GLU A 255 -4.72 41.97 23.41
N ARG A 256 -4.90 40.97 24.30
CA ARG A 256 -5.30 41.17 25.71
C ARG A 256 -4.17 41.65 26.63
N ASN A 257 -2.90 41.52 26.20
CA ASN A 257 -1.74 41.82 27.05
C ASN A 257 -0.76 42.80 26.36
N PRO A 258 -1.22 44.04 26.03
CA PRO A 258 -0.42 45.03 25.27
C PRO A 258 0.78 45.62 26.08
N ARG A 259 0.92 45.34 27.41
CA ARG A 259 1.84 46.03 28.29
C ARG A 259 3.30 45.50 28.30
N ARG A 260 3.73 44.65 27.36
CA ARG A 260 5.12 44.15 27.31
C ARG A 260 5.98 44.71 26.19
N VAL A 261 5.56 45.77 25.52
CA VAL A 261 6.49 46.50 24.65
C VAL A 261 7.12 47.61 25.51
N VAL A 262 8.19 47.26 26.24
CA VAL A 262 9.09 48.24 26.85
C VAL A 262 9.74 48.97 25.67
N PRO A 263 9.58 50.29 25.53
CA PRO A 263 10.32 51.04 24.51
C PRO A 263 11.82 50.93 24.83
N PRO A 264 12.70 50.85 23.82
CA PRO A 264 14.13 50.88 24.06
C PRO A 264 14.48 52.15 24.81
N ALA A 265 15.24 52.00 25.89
CA ALA A 265 15.79 53.12 26.63
C ALA A 265 16.61 53.96 25.67
N VAL A 266 16.22 55.20 25.47
CA VAL A 266 16.97 56.21 24.70
C VAL A 266 18.14 56.63 25.63
N SER A 267 19.36 56.20 25.31
CA SER A 267 20.61 56.66 25.87
C SER A 267 21.17 57.79 25.03
#